data_cd7ed702663b5a3057724cc91d24e6b4
#
_entry.id   cd7ed702663b5a3057724cc91d24e6b4
#
_cell.length_a   1.000
_cell.length_b   1.000
_cell.length_c   1.000
_cell.angle_alpha   90.00
_cell.angle_beta   90.00
_cell.angle_gamma   90.00
#
_symmetry.space_group_name_H-M   'P 1'
#
loop_
_entity.id
_entity.type
_entity.pdbx_description
1 polymer ?
#
loop_
_entity_poly.entity_id
_entity_poly.type
_entity_poly.pdbx_seq_one_letter_code
_entity_poly.pdbx_strand_id
1 'polypeptide(L)'
;MNSVILSRACRVVLGLGILLVAACAAPPKSAQAVHPVETTTVESALYDQYQAWQGTAYRYGGMSKAGVDCSGFVYLTYRDQLGMQLPRTTLHQSRIGQAVSPQQLQAGDLVFFLTGPNTRHVGIALDKHRFVHASKSKGVVVSSLANDYWQQTLWQARRVY
;
A
#
# COMPACT_ATOMS: atom_id res chain seq x y z
N MET A 1 10.93 45.86 91.76
CA MET A 1 9.91 46.93 91.63
C MET A 1 9.71 47.18 90.16
N ASN A 2 8.48 46.94 89.69
CA ASN A 2 7.80 47.54 88.52
C ASN A 2 8.40 47.27 87.10
N SER A 3 7.72 47.00 86.09
CA SER A 3 6.28 46.88 85.73
C SER A 3 6.21 46.33 84.32
N VAL A 4 5.20 45.60 84.13
CA VAL A 4 4.64 45.03 82.84
C VAL A 4 4.36 46.14 81.84
N ILE A 5 4.71 45.99 80.57
CA ILE A 5 3.86 46.44 79.42
C ILE A 5 3.85 45.44 78.35
N LEU A 6 2.65 44.89 78.08
CA LEU A 6 2.27 44.08 76.92
C LEU A 6 2.34 44.94 75.65
N SER A 7 2.93 44.40 74.58
CA SER A 7 2.75 44.92 73.26
C SER A 7 2.32 43.78 72.34
N ARG A 8 1.05 43.85 71.86
CA ARG A 8 0.45 42.95 70.89
C ARG A 8 1.09 43.20 69.53
N ALA A 9 1.86 42.27 69.06
CA ALA A 9 2.31 42.25 67.64
C ALA A 9 1.26 41.56 66.79
N CYS A 10 0.62 42.32 65.90
CA CYS A 10 -0.31 41.89 64.87
C CYS A 10 0.46 41.06 63.83
N ARG A 11 0.15 39.75 63.73
CA ARG A 11 0.67 38.90 62.68
C ARG A 11 -0.18 39.09 61.45
N VAL A 12 0.30 39.79 60.45
CA VAL A 12 -0.24 39.80 59.08
C VAL A 12 0.24 38.53 58.42
N VAL A 13 -0.67 37.60 58.22
CA VAL A 13 -0.45 36.41 57.41
C VAL A 13 -0.67 36.80 55.94
N LEU A 14 0.43 36.95 55.21
CA LEU A 14 0.40 37.17 53.76
C LEU A 14 0.13 35.81 53.11
N GLY A 15 -1.12 35.58 52.69
CA GLY A 15 -1.50 34.39 51.94
C GLY A 15 -0.98 34.50 50.50
N LEU A 16 0.05 33.72 50.18
CA LEU A 16 0.59 33.58 48.82
C LEU A 16 -0.34 32.62 48.06
N GLY A 17 -1.28 33.17 47.27
CA GLY A 17 -2.15 32.43 46.40
C GLY A 17 -1.35 31.83 45.22
N ILE A 18 -1.07 30.56 45.24
CA ILE A 18 -0.50 29.85 44.12
C ILE A 18 -1.62 29.62 43.07
N LEU A 19 -1.62 30.42 41.99
CA LEU A 19 -2.46 30.17 40.81
C LEU A 19 -1.90 28.96 40.06
N LEU A 20 -2.54 27.80 40.20
CA LEU A 20 -2.28 26.64 39.37
C LEU A 20 -2.92 26.88 37.99
N VAL A 21 -2.10 27.30 37.03
CA VAL A 21 -2.50 27.34 35.62
C VAL A 21 -2.47 25.90 35.11
N ALA A 22 -3.64 25.27 35.04
CA ALA A 22 -3.81 23.98 34.33
C ALA A 22 -3.64 24.19 32.84
N ALA A 23 -2.43 23.98 32.33
CA ALA A 23 -2.17 23.91 30.90
C ALA A 23 -2.83 22.63 30.36
N CYS A 24 -3.97 22.75 29.67
CA CYS A 24 -4.53 21.69 28.86
C CYS A 24 -3.58 21.43 27.68
N ALA A 25 -2.59 20.56 27.86
CA ALA A 25 -1.83 20.00 26.76
C ALA A 25 -2.75 19.08 25.97
N ALA A 26 -3.12 19.48 24.74
CA ALA A 26 -3.79 18.60 23.80
C ALA A 26 -2.89 17.37 23.54
N PRO A 27 -3.42 16.15 23.54
CA PRO A 27 -2.62 14.98 23.25
C PRO A 27 -2.03 15.10 21.84
N PRO A 28 -0.76 14.72 21.60
CA PRO A 28 -0.18 14.73 20.29
C PRO A 28 -1.04 13.84 19.38
N LYS A 29 -1.45 14.38 18.21
CA LYS A 29 -2.08 13.61 17.16
C LYS A 29 -1.17 12.40 16.91
N SER A 30 -1.65 11.21 17.27
CA SER A 30 -0.93 9.97 17.00
C SER A 30 -0.64 9.91 15.50
N ALA A 31 0.64 9.96 15.15
CA ALA A 31 1.09 9.59 13.84
C ALA A 31 0.53 8.17 13.61
N GLN A 32 -0.39 8.03 12.67
CA GLN A 32 -0.89 6.73 12.25
C GLN A 32 0.35 5.96 11.78
N ALA A 33 0.76 4.98 12.58
CA ALA A 33 1.78 4.03 12.18
C ALA A 33 1.30 3.41 10.87
N VAL A 34 2.04 3.63 9.79
CA VAL A 34 1.85 2.90 8.54
C VAL A 34 2.21 1.46 8.89
N HIS A 35 1.20 0.65 9.21
CA HIS A 35 1.41 -0.77 9.42
C HIS A 35 1.94 -1.35 8.12
N PRO A 36 3.04 -2.13 8.14
CA PRO A 36 3.44 -2.92 6.98
C PRO A 36 2.23 -3.77 6.60
N VAL A 37 1.76 -3.66 5.36
CA VAL A 37 0.68 -4.52 4.84
C VAL A 37 1.22 -5.94 4.89
N GLU A 38 0.69 -6.76 5.79
CA GLU A 38 1.15 -8.14 5.95
C GLU A 38 0.92 -8.90 4.65
N THR A 39 1.88 -9.72 4.23
CA THR A 39 1.86 -10.47 2.96
C THR A 39 0.57 -11.30 2.80
N THR A 40 0.04 -11.86 3.88
CA THR A 40 -1.24 -12.58 3.92
C THR A 40 -2.44 -11.69 3.57
N THR A 41 -2.41 -10.42 3.96
CA THR A 41 -3.47 -9.44 3.64
C THR A 41 -3.43 -9.06 2.16
N VAL A 42 -2.24 -8.86 1.58
CA VAL A 42 -2.08 -8.57 0.14
C VAL A 42 -2.53 -9.77 -0.69
N GLU A 43 -2.10 -10.98 -0.35
CA GLU A 43 -2.48 -12.19 -1.07
C GLU A 43 -4.00 -12.38 -1.09
N SER A 44 -4.68 -12.24 0.06
CA SER A 44 -6.14 -12.32 0.15
C SER A 44 -6.82 -11.28 -0.74
N ALA A 45 -6.39 -10.01 -0.66
CA ALA A 45 -6.94 -8.93 -1.48
C ALA A 45 -6.78 -9.18 -2.98
N LEU A 46 -5.65 -9.76 -3.41
CA LEU A 46 -5.41 -10.13 -4.80
C LEU A 46 -6.30 -11.30 -5.26
N TYR A 47 -6.54 -12.27 -4.38
CA TYR A 47 -7.47 -13.37 -4.67
C TYR A 47 -8.90 -12.87 -4.79
N ASP A 48 -9.37 -11.99 -3.91
CA ASP A 48 -10.69 -11.39 -3.98
C ASP A 48 -10.87 -10.60 -5.28
N GLN A 49 -9.86 -9.84 -5.68
CA GLN A 49 -9.84 -9.13 -6.95
C GLN A 49 -9.89 -10.11 -8.14
N TYR A 50 -9.09 -11.18 -8.10
CA TYR A 50 -9.13 -12.20 -9.13
C TYR A 50 -10.51 -12.83 -9.25
N GLN A 51 -11.11 -13.29 -8.16
CA GLN A 51 -12.45 -13.88 -8.14
C GLN A 51 -13.49 -12.93 -8.73
N ALA A 52 -13.43 -11.66 -8.34
CA ALA A 52 -14.33 -10.65 -8.87
C ALA A 52 -14.13 -10.37 -10.37
N TRP A 53 -12.93 -10.57 -10.93
CA TRP A 53 -12.58 -10.20 -12.31
C TRP A 53 -12.33 -11.39 -13.24
N GLN A 54 -12.30 -12.61 -12.74
CA GLN A 54 -12.02 -13.80 -13.51
C GLN A 54 -12.85 -13.85 -14.80
N GLY A 55 -12.21 -14.13 -15.93
CA GLY A 55 -12.85 -14.22 -17.23
C GLY A 55 -13.24 -12.89 -17.88
N THR A 56 -13.06 -11.73 -17.19
CA THR A 56 -13.27 -10.41 -17.84
C THR A 56 -12.41 -10.31 -19.08
N ALA A 57 -13.04 -10.06 -20.24
CA ALA A 57 -12.39 -10.07 -21.53
C ALA A 57 -11.27 -9.02 -21.63
N TYR A 58 -10.20 -9.34 -22.37
CA TYR A 58 -9.18 -8.37 -22.70
C TYR A 58 -9.70 -7.32 -23.67
N ARG A 59 -9.50 -6.05 -23.33
CA ARG A 59 -9.78 -4.92 -24.22
C ARG A 59 -8.67 -3.88 -24.08
N TYR A 60 -7.98 -3.58 -25.16
CA TYR A 60 -6.94 -2.54 -25.16
C TYR A 60 -7.52 -1.18 -24.70
N GLY A 61 -6.86 -0.52 -23.75
CA GLY A 61 -7.34 0.71 -23.12
C GLY A 61 -8.50 0.52 -22.14
N GLY A 62 -9.02 -0.69 -21.99
CA GLY A 62 -10.17 -1.01 -21.12
C GLY A 62 -9.87 -0.80 -19.63
N MET A 63 -10.90 -0.38 -18.87
CA MET A 63 -10.83 -0.06 -17.44
C MET A 63 -12.09 -0.50 -16.68
N SER A 64 -12.80 -1.52 -17.18
CA SER A 64 -14.06 -1.96 -16.57
C SER A 64 -14.33 -3.45 -16.79
N LYS A 65 -15.38 -3.96 -16.18
CA LYS A 65 -15.87 -5.35 -16.38
C LYS A 65 -16.33 -5.62 -17.82
N ALA A 66 -16.62 -4.59 -18.62
CA ALA A 66 -16.89 -4.75 -20.05
C ALA A 66 -15.62 -5.02 -20.88
N GLY A 67 -14.46 -4.93 -20.27
CA GLY A 67 -13.15 -5.21 -20.84
C GLY A 67 -12.04 -4.43 -20.17
N VAL A 68 -10.89 -5.09 -19.98
CA VAL A 68 -9.73 -4.52 -19.32
C VAL A 68 -8.43 -4.92 -20.01
N ASP A 69 -7.45 -4.00 -20.10
CA ASP A 69 -6.10 -4.38 -20.52
C ASP A 69 -5.20 -4.74 -19.31
N CYS A 70 -4.00 -5.25 -19.59
CA CYS A 70 -3.09 -5.73 -18.54
C CYS A 70 -2.73 -4.65 -17.51
N SER A 71 -2.34 -3.46 -17.96
CA SER A 71 -2.00 -2.34 -17.08
C SER A 71 -3.21 -1.68 -16.43
N GLY A 72 -4.38 -1.73 -17.08
CA GLY A 72 -5.65 -1.30 -16.51
C GLY A 72 -6.10 -2.22 -15.36
N PHE A 73 -5.97 -3.52 -15.52
CA PHE A 73 -6.24 -4.47 -14.45
C PHE A 73 -5.32 -4.23 -13.24
N VAL A 74 -4.02 -4.08 -13.47
CA VAL A 74 -3.05 -3.72 -12.42
C VAL A 74 -3.44 -2.41 -11.72
N TYR A 75 -3.72 -1.35 -12.49
CA TYR A 75 -4.14 -0.05 -11.95
C TYR A 75 -5.36 -0.17 -11.04
N LEU A 76 -6.41 -0.86 -11.52
CA LEU A 76 -7.66 -1.04 -10.77
C LEU A 76 -7.43 -1.87 -9.51
N THR A 77 -6.65 -2.95 -9.59
CA THR A 77 -6.33 -3.80 -8.45
C THR A 77 -5.61 -3.00 -7.35
N TYR A 78 -4.60 -2.25 -7.71
CA TYR A 78 -3.86 -1.46 -6.72
C TYR A 78 -4.70 -0.35 -6.11
N ARG A 79 -5.51 0.34 -6.91
CA ARG A 79 -6.41 1.38 -6.42
C ARG A 79 -7.47 0.84 -5.47
N ASP A 80 -8.14 -0.25 -5.87
CA ASP A 80 -9.35 -0.74 -5.19
C ASP A 80 -9.05 -1.66 -4.02
N GLN A 81 -7.95 -2.43 -4.08
CA GLN A 81 -7.59 -3.40 -3.06
C GLN A 81 -6.46 -2.93 -2.13
N LEU A 82 -5.53 -2.12 -2.64
CA LEU A 82 -4.34 -1.74 -1.90
C LEU A 82 -4.27 -0.23 -1.59
N GLY A 83 -5.27 0.55 -2.03
CA GLY A 83 -5.34 1.99 -1.78
C GLY A 83 -4.23 2.81 -2.46
N MET A 84 -3.58 2.26 -3.50
CA MET A 84 -2.43 2.87 -4.17
C MET A 84 -2.75 3.23 -5.61
N GLN A 85 -2.36 4.43 -6.03
CA GLN A 85 -2.48 4.84 -7.43
C GLN A 85 -1.19 4.57 -8.20
N LEU A 86 -1.26 3.69 -9.19
CA LEU A 86 -0.17 3.41 -10.11
C LEU A 86 -0.34 4.17 -11.44
N PRO A 87 0.72 4.36 -12.23
CA PRO A 87 0.59 4.85 -13.61
C PRO A 87 -0.31 3.94 -14.45
N ARG A 88 -1.02 4.54 -15.43
CA ARG A 88 -1.99 3.79 -16.27
C ARG A 88 -1.35 2.82 -17.25
N THR A 89 -0.11 3.03 -17.67
CA THR A 89 0.50 2.24 -18.76
C THR A 89 1.59 1.31 -18.24
N THR A 90 1.73 0.14 -18.89
CA THR A 90 2.77 -0.84 -18.57
C THR A 90 4.18 -0.25 -18.56
N LEU A 91 4.48 0.64 -19.52
CA LEU A 91 5.79 1.31 -19.58
C LEU A 91 6.07 2.17 -18.34
N HIS A 92 5.10 2.94 -17.89
CA HIS A 92 5.28 3.78 -16.70
C HIS A 92 5.25 2.94 -15.41
N GLN A 93 4.43 1.90 -15.34
CA GLN A 93 4.42 0.95 -14.22
C GLN A 93 5.79 0.24 -14.07
N SER A 94 6.47 -0.06 -15.19
CA SER A 94 7.77 -0.72 -15.15
C SER A 94 8.93 0.16 -14.63
N ARG A 95 8.70 1.47 -14.44
CA ARG A 95 9.70 2.45 -14.00
C ARG A 95 9.57 2.88 -12.54
N ILE A 96 8.54 2.43 -11.85
CA ILE A 96 8.31 2.77 -10.44
C ILE A 96 8.74 1.64 -9.52
N GLY A 97 8.89 1.96 -8.23
CA GLY A 97 9.27 0.99 -7.21
C GLY A 97 10.71 0.47 -7.32
N GLN A 98 10.99 -0.56 -6.57
CA GLN A 98 12.31 -1.20 -6.50
C GLN A 98 12.36 -2.45 -7.38
N ALA A 99 13.53 -2.72 -7.98
CA ALA A 99 13.74 -3.96 -8.72
C ALA A 99 13.74 -5.17 -7.76
N VAL A 100 13.08 -6.25 -8.17
CA VAL A 100 13.00 -7.50 -7.41
C VAL A 100 13.51 -8.64 -8.30
N SER A 101 14.34 -9.51 -7.74
CA SER A 101 14.74 -10.74 -8.44
C SER A 101 13.60 -11.74 -8.49
N PRO A 102 13.51 -12.62 -9.51
CA PRO A 102 12.46 -13.63 -9.61
C PRO A 102 12.38 -14.55 -8.38
N GLN A 103 13.51 -14.80 -7.71
CA GLN A 103 13.60 -15.66 -6.51
C GLN A 103 13.03 -14.98 -5.26
N GLN A 104 12.90 -13.66 -5.26
CA GLN A 104 12.41 -12.84 -4.15
C GLN A 104 10.99 -12.32 -4.34
N LEU A 105 10.29 -12.82 -5.36
CA LEU A 105 8.90 -12.44 -5.64
C LEU A 105 7.99 -12.73 -4.46
N GLN A 106 7.12 -11.78 -4.18
CA GLN A 106 6.08 -11.82 -3.15
C GLN A 106 4.73 -11.40 -3.74
N ALA A 107 3.66 -11.74 -3.04
CA ALA A 107 2.32 -11.26 -3.42
C ALA A 107 2.32 -9.74 -3.55
N GLY A 108 1.75 -9.23 -4.65
CA GLY A 108 1.71 -7.81 -4.96
C GLY A 108 2.88 -7.28 -5.81
N ASP A 109 3.97 -8.00 -6.00
CA ASP A 109 5.02 -7.56 -6.92
C ASP A 109 4.49 -7.51 -8.37
N LEU A 110 4.87 -6.48 -9.11
CA LEU A 110 4.56 -6.39 -10.53
C LEU A 110 5.56 -7.22 -11.34
N VAL A 111 5.07 -8.08 -12.21
CA VAL A 111 5.89 -8.87 -13.14
C VAL A 111 5.66 -8.40 -14.57
N PHE A 112 6.73 -8.09 -15.28
CA PHE A 112 6.70 -7.52 -16.63
C PHE A 112 7.33 -8.47 -17.64
N PHE A 113 6.71 -8.53 -18.82
CA PHE A 113 7.11 -9.43 -19.89
C PHE A 113 7.25 -8.67 -21.21
N LEU A 114 8.19 -9.09 -22.06
CA LEU A 114 8.31 -8.67 -23.45
C LEU A 114 7.69 -9.77 -24.35
N THR A 115 6.44 -9.58 -24.74
CA THR A 115 5.67 -10.57 -25.48
C THR A 115 5.71 -10.37 -27.00
N GLY A 116 6.57 -9.47 -27.47
CA GLY A 116 6.84 -9.16 -28.86
C GLY A 116 7.76 -7.95 -28.99
N PRO A 117 8.23 -7.58 -30.19
CA PRO A 117 9.26 -6.56 -30.40
C PRO A 117 9.01 -5.21 -29.71
N ASN A 118 7.76 -4.76 -29.64
CA ASN A 118 7.35 -3.53 -28.97
C ASN A 118 6.17 -3.76 -28.03
N THR A 119 5.93 -5.01 -27.65
CA THR A 119 4.76 -5.39 -26.85
C THR A 119 5.18 -5.72 -25.44
N ARG A 120 4.74 -4.90 -24.49
CA ARG A 120 4.91 -5.13 -23.07
C ARG A 120 3.64 -5.68 -22.46
N HIS A 121 3.81 -6.56 -21.50
CA HIS A 121 2.72 -7.11 -20.70
C HIS A 121 3.05 -7.00 -19.22
N VAL A 122 2.04 -6.96 -18.36
CA VAL A 122 2.20 -6.87 -16.92
C VAL A 122 1.15 -7.72 -16.22
N GLY A 123 1.54 -8.30 -15.09
CA GLY A 123 0.67 -8.94 -14.13
C GLY A 123 1.11 -8.65 -12.71
N ILE A 124 0.37 -9.17 -11.74
CA ILE A 124 0.65 -9.05 -10.31
C ILE A 124 0.98 -10.43 -9.78
N ALA A 125 2.14 -10.61 -9.16
CA ALA A 125 2.51 -11.86 -8.51
C ALA A 125 1.54 -12.16 -7.35
N LEU A 126 1.02 -13.36 -7.31
CA LEU A 126 0.28 -13.90 -6.16
C LEU A 126 1.22 -14.56 -5.16
N ASP A 127 2.29 -15.10 -5.69
CA ASP A 127 3.41 -15.70 -4.96
C ASP A 127 4.63 -15.80 -5.89
N LYS A 128 5.67 -16.54 -5.50
CA LYS A 128 6.87 -16.75 -6.32
C LYS A 128 6.66 -17.63 -7.56
N HIS A 129 5.48 -18.24 -7.72
CA HIS A 129 5.19 -19.20 -8.78
C HIS A 129 4.04 -18.78 -9.69
N ARG A 130 3.14 -17.92 -9.23
CA ARG A 130 1.89 -17.59 -9.93
C ARG A 130 1.67 -16.08 -9.98
N PHE A 131 1.03 -15.64 -11.03
CA PHE A 131 0.62 -14.24 -11.19
C PHE A 131 -0.75 -14.13 -11.84
N VAL A 132 -1.48 -13.07 -11.52
CA VAL A 132 -2.76 -12.73 -12.13
C VAL A 132 -2.56 -11.63 -13.16
N HIS A 133 -3.22 -11.74 -14.30
CA HIS A 133 -3.13 -10.77 -15.39
C HIS A 133 -4.36 -10.80 -16.31
N ALA A 134 -4.55 -9.75 -17.12
CA ALA A 134 -5.52 -9.75 -18.20
C ALA A 134 -4.87 -10.32 -19.48
N SER A 135 -5.11 -11.59 -19.76
CA SER A 135 -4.64 -12.30 -20.95
C SER A 135 -5.44 -11.88 -22.18
N LYS A 136 -4.77 -11.67 -23.33
CA LYS A 136 -5.45 -11.35 -24.60
C LYS A 136 -6.42 -12.43 -25.05
N SER A 137 -6.13 -13.71 -24.77
CA SER A 137 -6.92 -14.85 -25.23
C SER A 137 -7.89 -15.42 -24.19
N LYS A 138 -7.64 -15.20 -22.88
CA LYS A 138 -8.40 -15.83 -21.80
C LYS A 138 -9.07 -14.82 -20.86
N GLY A 139 -8.86 -13.52 -21.07
CA GLY A 139 -9.30 -12.50 -20.12
C GLY A 139 -8.49 -12.54 -18.83
N VAL A 140 -9.07 -12.06 -17.72
CA VAL A 140 -8.41 -12.08 -16.42
C VAL A 140 -8.25 -13.53 -15.94
N VAL A 141 -6.99 -13.93 -15.71
CA VAL A 141 -6.60 -15.32 -15.41
C VAL A 141 -5.35 -15.36 -14.54
N VAL A 142 -5.19 -16.43 -13.76
CA VAL A 142 -3.93 -16.78 -13.09
C VAL A 142 -3.09 -17.64 -14.01
N SER A 143 -1.80 -17.33 -14.12
CA SER A 143 -0.81 -18.09 -14.88
C SER A 143 0.38 -18.49 -14.03
N SER A 144 1.07 -19.56 -14.42
CA SER A 144 2.29 -20.03 -13.76
C SER A 144 3.52 -19.33 -14.34
N LEU A 145 4.38 -18.81 -13.46
CA LEU A 145 5.71 -18.30 -13.83
C LEU A 145 6.68 -19.42 -14.25
N ALA A 146 6.37 -20.68 -13.94
CA ALA A 146 7.15 -21.83 -14.39
C ALA A 146 6.82 -22.26 -15.83
N ASN A 147 5.82 -21.64 -16.49
CA ASN A 147 5.51 -21.90 -17.89
C ASN A 147 6.62 -21.30 -18.77
N ASP A 148 7.09 -22.09 -19.77
CA ASP A 148 8.23 -21.73 -20.63
C ASP A 148 8.05 -20.39 -21.34
N TYR A 149 6.83 -20.10 -21.83
CA TYR A 149 6.54 -18.83 -22.49
C TYR A 149 6.76 -17.64 -21.56
N TRP A 150 6.28 -17.74 -20.30
CA TRP A 150 6.43 -16.67 -19.34
C TRP A 150 7.87 -16.54 -18.82
N GLN A 151 8.60 -17.64 -18.68
CA GLN A 151 10.03 -17.61 -18.33
C GLN A 151 10.86 -16.92 -19.41
N GLN A 152 10.64 -17.29 -20.69
CA GLN A 152 11.39 -16.72 -21.83
C GLN A 152 11.10 -15.24 -22.08
N THR A 153 9.90 -14.78 -21.71
CA THR A 153 9.46 -13.40 -21.96
C THR A 153 9.60 -12.50 -20.73
N LEU A 154 9.91 -13.05 -19.55
CA LEU A 154 10.10 -12.28 -18.33
C LEU A 154 11.21 -11.25 -18.51
N TRP A 155 10.86 -9.97 -18.30
CA TRP A 155 11.77 -8.86 -18.48
C TRP A 155 12.29 -8.31 -17.14
N GLN A 156 11.39 -8.05 -16.20
CA GLN A 156 11.74 -7.55 -14.87
C GLN A 156 10.57 -7.71 -13.90
N ALA A 157 10.86 -7.53 -12.61
CA ALA A 157 9.81 -7.38 -11.58
C ALA A 157 10.08 -6.14 -10.72
N ARG A 158 9.00 -5.57 -10.16
CA ARG A 158 9.02 -4.36 -9.34
C ARG A 158 8.16 -4.50 -8.10
N ARG A 159 8.68 -4.08 -6.95
CA ARG A 159 7.93 -3.88 -5.71
C ARG A 159 7.61 -2.40 -5.55
N VAL A 160 6.34 -2.06 -5.33
CA VAL A 160 5.85 -0.67 -5.35
C VAL A 160 5.22 -0.23 -4.03
N TYR A 161 5.31 -1.07 -2.98
CA TYR A 161 4.81 -0.78 -1.62
C TYR A 161 5.89 -1.00 -0.56
#